data_0335d6c45545f2a44976c00946a5d5d7
#
_entry.id   0335d6c45545f2a44976c00946a5d5d7
#
_cell.length_a   1.000
_cell.length_b   1.000
_cell.length_c   1.000
_cell.angle_alpha   90.00
_cell.angle_beta   90.00
_cell.angle_gamma   90.00
#
_symmetry.space_group_name_H-M   'P 1'
#
loop_
_entity.id
_entity.type
_entity.pdbx_description
1 polymer ?
#
loop_
_entity_poly.entity_id
_entity_poly.type
_entity_poly.pdbx_seq_one_letter_code
_entity_poly.pdbx_strand_id
1 'polypeptide(L)'
;MNLFTRLATLGAVLGVLTALAADSPNPAAPKLGSTIFDWGKPELAATKTGARAIVFDAPTATLDQFHCHITRLNPGENTGPLHRHPQEELVIVKEGTLEVNIDGRKQTAGPGAMIFFAANENENMTNIGPAPATYYVLQWFTPLTPKG
;
A
#
# COMPACT_ATOMS: atom_id res chain seq x y z
N MET A 1 -23.84 -65.67 -57.06
CA MET A 1 -23.55 -64.38 -57.65
C MET A 1 -23.79 -63.34 -56.56
N ASN A 2 -22.75 -63.05 -55.77
CA ASN A 2 -22.86 -62.18 -54.58
C ASN A 2 -22.15 -60.88 -54.81
N LEU A 3 -22.92 -59.82 -54.80
CA LEU A 3 -22.45 -58.43 -54.94
C LEU A 3 -22.08 -57.88 -53.55
N PHE A 4 -20.80 -57.65 -53.30
CA PHE A 4 -20.37 -57.00 -52.04
C PHE A 4 -20.34 -55.48 -52.22
N THR A 5 -21.24 -54.80 -51.54
CA THR A 5 -21.29 -53.36 -51.44
C THR A 5 -20.30 -52.95 -50.35
N ARG A 6 -19.24 -52.22 -50.68
CA ARG A 6 -18.33 -51.62 -49.71
C ARG A 6 -18.88 -50.24 -49.28
N LEU A 7 -19.21 -50.12 -48.01
CA LEU A 7 -19.57 -48.86 -47.36
C LEU A 7 -18.28 -48.14 -46.97
N ALA A 8 -18.04 -46.95 -47.53
CA ALA A 8 -16.96 -46.07 -47.14
C ALA A 8 -17.42 -45.14 -46.06
N THR A 9 -16.92 -45.30 -44.84
CA THR A 9 -17.12 -44.40 -43.71
C THR A 9 -16.18 -43.19 -43.85
N LEU A 10 -16.79 -42.03 -44.06
CA LEU A 10 -16.09 -40.73 -44.06
C LEU A 10 -15.98 -40.24 -42.64
N GLY A 11 -14.78 -40.34 -42.03
CA GLY A 11 -14.49 -39.81 -40.71
C GLY A 11 -14.29 -38.28 -40.77
N ALA A 12 -15.21 -37.54 -40.19
CA ALA A 12 -15.04 -36.11 -40.01
C ALA A 12 -14.08 -35.85 -38.81
N VAL A 13 -12.93 -35.33 -39.11
CA VAL A 13 -11.99 -34.83 -38.06
C VAL A 13 -12.46 -33.43 -37.67
N LEU A 14 -13.05 -33.33 -36.50
CA LEU A 14 -13.44 -32.05 -35.88
C LEU A 14 -12.22 -31.44 -35.24
N GLY A 15 -11.57 -30.50 -35.92
CA GLY A 15 -10.46 -29.72 -35.39
C GLY A 15 -10.98 -28.74 -34.33
N VAL A 16 -10.63 -28.98 -33.07
CA VAL A 16 -10.87 -28.01 -31.99
C VAL A 16 -9.86 -26.91 -32.12
N LEU A 17 -10.28 -25.75 -32.62
CA LEU A 17 -9.50 -24.51 -32.58
C LEU A 17 -9.59 -23.96 -31.13
N THR A 18 -8.57 -24.25 -30.31
CA THR A 18 -8.41 -23.56 -29.04
C THR A 18 -7.89 -22.14 -29.34
N ALA A 19 -8.79 -21.16 -29.29
CA ALA A 19 -8.42 -19.76 -29.29
C ALA A 19 -7.66 -19.48 -27.98
N LEU A 20 -6.34 -19.27 -28.07
CA LEU A 20 -5.56 -18.65 -26.99
C LEU A 20 -6.09 -17.22 -26.85
N ALA A 21 -6.90 -16.99 -25.80
CA ALA A 21 -7.20 -15.64 -25.37
C ALA A 21 -5.87 -15.01 -24.94
N ALA A 22 -5.38 -14.08 -25.75
CA ALA A 22 -4.25 -13.24 -25.36
C ALA A 22 -4.73 -12.43 -24.15
N ASP A 23 -4.10 -12.63 -22.97
CA ASP A 23 -4.28 -11.78 -21.82
C ASP A 23 -4.00 -10.34 -22.26
N SER A 24 -5.04 -9.54 -22.40
CA SER A 24 -4.89 -8.10 -22.60
C SER A 24 -4.18 -7.57 -21.34
N PRO A 25 -3.02 -6.90 -21.47
CA PRO A 25 -2.35 -6.35 -20.30
C PRO A 25 -3.33 -5.43 -19.58
N ASN A 26 -3.53 -5.70 -18.28
CA ASN A 26 -4.34 -4.84 -17.43
C ASN A 26 -3.81 -3.41 -17.56
N PRO A 27 -4.63 -2.41 -17.89
CA PRO A 27 -4.15 -1.05 -18.07
C PRO A 27 -3.44 -0.61 -16.78
N ALA A 28 -2.20 -0.12 -16.92
CA ALA A 28 -1.42 0.38 -15.80
C ALA A 28 -2.25 1.42 -15.02
N ALA A 29 -2.19 1.37 -13.67
CA ALA A 29 -2.89 2.32 -12.83
C ALA A 29 -2.52 3.77 -13.23
N PRO A 30 -3.48 4.71 -13.24
CA PRO A 30 -3.20 6.08 -13.60
C PRO A 30 -2.17 6.68 -12.63
N LYS A 31 -1.19 7.40 -13.19
CA LYS A 31 -0.16 8.07 -12.39
C LYS A 31 -0.74 9.27 -11.67
N LEU A 32 -0.29 9.48 -10.43
CA LEU A 32 -0.61 10.68 -9.66
C LEU A 32 -0.02 11.92 -10.36
N GLY A 33 -0.90 12.85 -10.73
CA GLY A 33 -0.53 14.16 -11.23
C GLY A 33 -0.40 15.20 -10.11
N SER A 34 -0.02 16.43 -10.48
CA SER A 34 0.02 17.54 -9.53
C SER A 34 -1.37 17.81 -8.97
N THR A 35 -1.50 17.86 -7.64
CA THR A 35 -2.76 18.08 -6.95
C THR A 35 -2.56 18.77 -5.62
N ILE A 36 -3.63 19.29 -5.04
CA ILE A 36 -3.66 19.91 -3.71
C ILE A 36 -4.58 19.05 -2.85
N PHE A 37 -4.10 18.68 -1.69
CA PHE A 37 -4.89 18.05 -0.65
C PHE A 37 -5.06 19.02 0.53
N ASP A 38 -6.32 19.36 0.84
CA ASP A 38 -6.64 20.18 2.01
C ASP A 38 -6.70 19.29 3.26
N TRP A 39 -5.65 19.32 4.04
CA TRP A 39 -5.55 18.50 5.24
C TRP A 39 -6.39 19.04 6.42
N GLY A 40 -7.02 20.17 6.28
CA GLY A 40 -7.92 20.75 7.29
C GLY A 40 -9.23 19.97 7.46
N LYS A 41 -9.58 19.10 6.48
CA LYS A 41 -10.89 18.43 6.42
C LYS A 41 -10.80 16.97 5.95
N PRO A 42 -9.87 16.14 6.46
CA PRO A 42 -9.86 14.72 6.05
C PRO A 42 -11.05 13.97 6.64
N GLU A 43 -11.75 13.21 5.82
CA GLU A 43 -12.73 12.24 6.29
C GLU A 43 -12.00 11.00 6.79
N LEU A 44 -11.79 10.91 8.11
CA LEU A 44 -11.11 9.78 8.72
C LEU A 44 -12.09 8.64 8.99
N ALA A 45 -11.81 7.47 8.46
CA ALA A 45 -12.51 6.24 8.82
C ALA A 45 -11.98 5.69 10.15
N ALA A 46 -12.87 5.24 11.04
CA ALA A 46 -12.52 4.65 12.32
C ALA A 46 -11.69 3.37 12.14
N THR A 47 -10.67 3.20 12.98
CA THR A 47 -9.85 2.00 13.10
C THR A 47 -9.89 1.48 14.55
N LYS A 48 -9.27 0.33 14.84
CA LYS A 48 -9.18 -0.22 16.18
C LYS A 48 -8.49 0.74 17.18
N THR A 49 -7.47 1.46 16.72
CA THR A 49 -6.60 2.31 17.56
C THR A 49 -6.86 3.82 17.39
N GLY A 50 -7.84 4.19 16.56
CA GLY A 50 -8.15 5.59 16.30
C GLY A 50 -8.91 5.81 15.00
N ALA A 51 -8.31 6.51 14.04
CA ALA A 51 -8.90 6.73 12.71
C ALA A 51 -7.81 6.97 11.66
N ARG A 52 -8.13 6.72 10.38
CA ARG A 52 -7.18 6.84 9.25
C ARG A 52 -7.89 7.29 7.98
N ALA A 53 -7.19 8.02 7.12
CA ALA A 53 -7.58 8.29 5.75
C ALA A 53 -6.38 8.13 4.81
N ILE A 54 -6.59 7.49 3.66
CA ILE A 54 -5.60 7.48 2.58
C ILE A 54 -5.75 8.80 1.81
N VAL A 55 -4.64 9.46 1.58
CA VAL A 55 -4.56 10.73 0.83
C VAL A 55 -4.15 10.45 -0.61
N PHE A 56 -3.05 9.73 -0.79
CA PHE A 56 -2.53 9.30 -2.08
C PHE A 56 -2.14 7.83 -2.00
N ASP A 57 -2.40 7.11 -3.08
CA ASP A 57 -1.97 5.71 -3.22
C ASP A 57 -1.92 5.37 -4.72
N ALA A 58 -0.84 5.78 -5.39
CA ALA A 58 -0.71 5.64 -6.83
C ALA A 58 0.76 5.70 -7.28
N PRO A 59 1.09 5.13 -8.45
CA PRO A 59 2.36 5.37 -9.10
C PRO A 59 2.52 6.84 -9.49
N THR A 60 3.76 7.32 -9.57
CA THR A 60 4.09 8.66 -10.07
C THR A 60 4.93 8.59 -11.35
N ALA A 61 5.48 9.71 -11.81
CA ALA A 61 6.40 9.70 -12.95
C ALA A 61 7.72 8.98 -12.64
N THR A 62 8.15 8.94 -11.38
CA THR A 62 9.47 8.45 -10.95
C THR A 62 9.41 7.38 -9.85
N LEU A 63 8.24 7.15 -9.25
CA LEU A 63 8.05 6.15 -8.21
C LEU A 63 7.08 5.06 -8.69
N ASP A 64 7.35 3.81 -8.35
CA ASP A 64 6.45 2.69 -8.59
C ASP A 64 5.15 2.86 -7.81
N GLN A 65 5.23 3.44 -6.59
CA GLN A 65 4.09 3.82 -5.77
C GLN A 65 4.48 4.97 -4.84
N PHE A 66 3.60 5.93 -4.68
CA PHE A 66 3.62 6.92 -3.62
C PHE A 66 2.37 6.73 -2.77
N HIS A 67 2.58 6.37 -1.51
CA HIS A 67 1.51 6.20 -0.53
C HIS A 67 1.59 7.31 0.51
N CYS A 68 0.47 7.98 0.76
CA CYS A 68 0.34 8.94 1.83
C CYS A 68 -0.98 8.72 2.57
N HIS A 69 -0.92 8.67 3.89
CA HIS A 69 -2.11 8.63 4.72
C HIS A 69 -2.00 9.52 5.95
N ILE A 70 -3.15 9.85 6.53
CA ILE A 70 -3.26 10.49 7.83
C ILE A 70 -3.70 9.44 8.82
N THR A 71 -3.05 9.41 9.99
CA THR A 71 -3.48 8.62 11.14
C THR A 71 -3.78 9.55 12.32
N ARG A 72 -4.87 9.25 12.99
CA ARG A 72 -5.23 9.80 14.32
C ARG A 72 -5.20 8.65 15.31
N LEU A 73 -4.22 8.65 16.20
CA LEU A 73 -3.96 7.59 17.17
C LEU A 73 -4.49 8.02 18.53
N ASN A 74 -5.37 7.22 19.14
CA ASN A 74 -5.94 7.51 20.45
C ASN A 74 -4.87 7.50 21.54
N PRO A 75 -5.10 8.17 22.71
CA PRO A 75 -4.19 8.13 23.84
C PRO A 75 -3.90 6.70 24.30
N GLY A 76 -2.61 6.39 24.54
CA GLY A 76 -2.15 5.07 24.96
C GLY A 76 -2.07 4.01 23.85
N GLU A 77 -2.64 4.28 22.69
CA GLU A 77 -2.58 3.34 21.56
C GLU A 77 -1.25 3.44 20.81
N ASN A 78 -0.95 2.38 20.04
CA ASN A 78 0.27 2.27 19.26
C ASN A 78 -0.01 1.83 17.79
N THR A 79 1.00 1.96 16.93
CA THR A 79 0.92 1.59 15.51
C THR A 79 0.94 0.08 15.26
N GLY A 80 1.04 -0.71 16.30
CA GLY A 80 1.18 -2.17 16.26
C GLY A 80 2.45 -2.65 16.97
N PRO A 81 2.72 -3.95 16.94
CA PRO A 81 3.98 -4.49 17.44
C PRO A 81 5.16 -3.90 16.66
N LEU A 82 6.36 -3.99 17.25
CA LEU A 82 7.59 -3.61 16.54
C LEU A 82 7.67 -4.40 15.23
N HIS A 83 7.77 -3.70 14.11
CA HIS A 83 7.72 -4.28 12.77
C HIS A 83 8.70 -3.55 11.84
N ARG A 84 8.88 -4.07 10.65
CA ARG A 84 9.71 -3.48 9.60
C ARG A 84 9.04 -3.66 8.25
N HIS A 85 9.37 -2.80 7.31
CA HIS A 85 8.87 -2.85 5.93
C HIS A 85 9.99 -2.49 4.94
N PRO A 86 9.91 -2.95 3.68
CA PRO A 86 10.99 -2.79 2.71
C PRO A 86 11.15 -1.37 2.16
N GLN A 87 10.11 -0.54 2.22
CA GLN A 87 10.15 0.85 1.79
C GLN A 87 10.62 1.75 2.93
N GLU A 88 11.09 2.93 2.57
CA GLU A 88 11.34 4.02 3.49
C GLU A 88 10.03 4.73 3.85
N GLU A 89 10.00 5.34 5.04
CA GLU A 89 8.83 6.05 5.54
C GLU A 89 9.24 7.39 6.17
N LEU A 90 8.47 8.44 5.87
CA LEU A 90 8.55 9.74 6.53
C LEU A 90 7.24 10.00 7.28
N VAL A 91 7.35 10.26 8.58
CA VAL A 91 6.21 10.67 9.41
C VAL A 91 6.36 12.14 9.77
N ILE A 92 5.27 12.91 9.64
CA ILE A 92 5.20 14.31 10.04
C ILE A 92 4.14 14.44 11.11
N VAL A 93 4.55 14.79 12.33
CA VAL A 93 3.63 14.95 13.47
C VAL A 93 2.92 16.30 13.37
N LYS A 94 1.59 16.28 13.33
CA LYS A 94 0.75 17.48 13.32
C LYS A 94 0.32 17.86 14.73
N GLU A 95 -0.15 16.89 15.51
CA GLU A 95 -0.73 17.10 16.85
C GLU A 95 -0.38 15.92 17.75
N GLY A 96 -0.34 16.16 19.06
CA GLY A 96 -0.10 15.12 20.07
C GLY A 96 1.37 14.86 20.35
N THR A 97 1.64 13.81 21.12
CA THR A 97 3.00 13.44 21.53
C THR A 97 3.19 11.93 21.35
N LEU A 98 4.18 11.57 20.52
CA LEU A 98 4.50 10.19 20.21
C LEU A 98 5.79 9.77 20.89
N GLU A 99 5.83 8.58 21.48
CA GLU A 99 7.06 7.84 21.71
C GLU A 99 7.37 7.04 20.45
N VAL A 100 8.52 7.29 19.86
CA VAL A 100 9.02 6.63 18.63
C VAL A 100 10.09 5.64 19.04
N ASN A 101 9.95 4.40 18.63
CA ASN A 101 10.91 3.33 18.87
C ASN A 101 11.54 2.90 17.55
N ILE A 102 12.85 3.06 17.42
CA ILE A 102 13.64 2.64 16.26
C ILE A 102 14.71 1.66 16.75
N ASP A 103 14.60 0.39 16.37
CA ASP A 103 15.50 -0.68 16.80
C ASP A 103 15.75 -0.71 18.33
N GLY A 104 14.68 -0.48 19.12
CA GLY A 104 14.74 -0.45 20.58
C GLY A 104 15.17 0.90 21.18
N ARG A 105 15.57 1.88 20.37
CA ARG A 105 15.88 3.24 20.83
C ARG A 105 14.61 4.07 20.84
N LYS A 106 14.25 4.60 21.99
CA LYS A 106 13.03 5.39 22.17
C LYS A 106 13.34 6.88 22.23
N GLN A 107 12.55 7.66 21.50
CA GLN A 107 12.60 9.13 21.48
C GLN A 107 11.18 9.69 21.47
N THR A 108 11.01 10.91 21.98
CA THR A 108 9.72 11.60 21.95
C THR A 108 9.67 12.57 20.78
N ALA A 109 8.56 12.56 20.06
CA ALA A 109 8.26 13.45 18.94
C ALA A 109 6.94 14.19 19.19
N GLY A 110 6.95 15.51 19.05
CA GLY A 110 5.78 16.39 19.16
C GLY A 110 5.45 17.09 17.84
N PRO A 111 4.49 18.04 17.85
CA PRO A 111 4.05 18.77 16.67
C PRO A 111 5.23 19.44 15.91
N GLY A 112 5.27 19.25 14.60
CA GLY A 112 6.35 19.73 13.72
C GLY A 112 7.55 18.79 13.62
N ALA A 113 7.64 17.73 14.43
CA ALA A 113 8.69 16.73 14.29
C ALA A 113 8.52 15.94 12.98
N MET A 114 9.63 15.66 12.33
CA MET A 114 9.75 14.73 11.22
C MET A 114 10.54 13.50 11.67
N ILE A 115 9.98 12.32 11.43
CA ILE A 115 10.55 11.04 11.78
C ILE A 115 10.82 10.30 10.48
N PHE A 116 12.04 9.83 10.29
CA PHE A 116 12.41 9.03 9.13
C PHE A 116 12.73 7.61 9.57
N PHE A 117 12.03 6.65 8.97
CA PHE A 117 12.32 5.23 9.13
C PHE A 117 13.00 4.73 7.86
N ALA A 118 14.21 4.21 8.01
CA ALA A 118 14.94 3.62 6.91
C ALA A 118 14.35 2.24 6.55
N ALA A 119 14.55 1.84 5.31
CA ALA A 119 14.10 0.54 4.81
C ALA A 119 14.59 -0.60 5.71
N ASN A 120 13.69 -1.49 6.10
CA ASN A 120 13.96 -2.68 6.94
C ASN A 120 14.45 -2.41 8.38
N GLU A 121 14.40 -1.20 8.89
CA GLU A 121 14.57 -0.93 10.33
C GLU A 121 13.30 -1.30 11.09
N ASN A 122 13.45 -1.84 12.32
CA ASN A 122 12.29 -2.12 13.16
C ASN A 122 11.78 -0.83 13.77
N GLU A 123 10.47 -0.61 13.67
CA GLU A 123 9.85 0.60 14.17
C GLU A 123 8.46 0.35 14.79
N ASN A 124 8.07 1.20 15.69
CA ASN A 124 6.69 1.50 16.05
C ASN A 124 6.58 2.84 16.78
N MET A 125 5.36 3.35 16.88
CA MET A 125 5.07 4.58 17.61
C MET A 125 3.91 4.35 18.58
N THR A 126 3.98 5.02 19.75
CA THR A 126 2.92 5.00 20.76
C THR A 126 2.51 6.44 21.07
N ASN A 127 1.21 6.72 21.11
CA ASN A 127 0.72 8.00 21.61
C ASN A 127 0.81 8.03 23.13
N ILE A 128 1.78 8.77 23.66
CA ILE A 128 2.01 8.97 25.10
C ILE A 128 1.36 10.24 25.65
N GLY A 129 0.68 11.00 24.79
CA GLY A 129 -0.03 12.20 25.19
C GLY A 129 -1.44 11.92 25.74
N PRO A 130 -2.07 12.91 26.41
CA PRO A 130 -3.42 12.78 26.97
C PRO A 130 -4.54 12.97 25.92
N ALA A 131 -4.20 13.42 24.73
CA ALA A 131 -5.11 13.65 23.60
C ALA A 131 -4.71 12.80 22.38
N PRO A 132 -5.60 12.60 21.40
CA PRO A 132 -5.23 11.93 20.16
C PRO A 132 -4.03 12.61 19.47
N ALA A 133 -3.11 11.80 18.94
CA ALA A 133 -2.02 12.26 18.12
C ALA A 133 -2.41 12.12 16.64
N THR A 134 -2.17 13.18 15.86
CA THR A 134 -2.43 13.20 14.41
C THR A 134 -1.12 13.39 13.66
N TYR A 135 -0.87 12.56 12.69
CA TYR A 135 0.35 12.59 11.90
C TYR A 135 0.11 12.10 10.47
N TYR A 136 1.00 12.52 9.57
CA TYR A 136 1.04 12.09 8.18
C TYR A 136 2.14 11.06 8.02
N VAL A 137 1.84 10.04 7.22
CA VAL A 137 2.79 8.99 6.83
C VAL A 137 2.93 9.06 5.32
N LEU A 138 4.17 9.19 4.86
CA LEU A 138 4.54 9.16 3.45
C LEU A 138 5.48 7.97 3.24
N GLN A 139 5.12 7.11 2.30
CA GLN A 139 5.93 5.96 1.88
C GLN A 139 6.12 6.01 0.38
N TRP A 140 7.28 5.60 -0.09
CA TRP A 140 7.56 5.54 -1.51
C TRP A 140 8.26 4.25 -1.88
N PHE A 141 7.87 3.74 -3.03
CA PHE A 141 8.41 2.54 -3.61
C PHE A 141 9.10 2.89 -4.92
N THR A 142 10.27 2.34 -5.11
CA THR A 142 11.09 2.50 -6.32
C THR A 142 11.44 1.12 -6.88
N PRO A 143 11.97 1.01 -8.10
CA PRO A 143 12.50 -0.25 -8.62
C PRO A 143 13.62 -0.86 -7.75
N LEU A 144 14.22 -0.05 -6.85
CA LEU A 144 15.26 -0.49 -5.92
C LEU A 144 14.70 -0.93 -4.56
N THR A 145 13.42 -0.68 -4.27
CA THR A 145 12.79 -1.14 -3.02
C THR A 145 12.80 -2.67 -3.00
N PRO A 146 13.38 -3.30 -1.95
CA PRO A 146 13.40 -4.76 -1.84
C PRO A 146 12.01 -5.34 -1.97
N LYS A 147 11.88 -6.41 -2.76
CA LYS A 147 10.62 -7.16 -2.83
C LYS A 147 10.60 -8.09 -1.62
N GLY A 148 9.63 -7.90 -0.72
CA GLY A 148 9.41 -8.74 0.46
C GLY A 148 8.99 -10.16 0.09
#